data_35ecf60527ec81882a01dc978ce365e4
#
_entry.id   35ecf60527ec81882a01dc978ce365e4
#
_cell.length_a   1.000
_cell.length_b   1.000
_cell.length_c   1.000
_cell.angle_alpha   90.00
_cell.angle_beta   90.00
_cell.angle_gamma   90.00
#
_symmetry.space_group_name_H-M   'P 1'
#
loop_
_entity.id
_entity.type
_entity.pdbx_description
1 polymer ?
#
loop_
_entity_poly.entity_id
_entity_poly.type
_entity_poly.pdbx_seq_one_letter_code
_entity_poly.pdbx_strand_id
1 'polypeptide(L)'
;CKLRADIRMLVENRMVLRERIRLFLSDAISPMIPSKAEIETENADRNFMDKVNKILEKNLSTDKYTIDKLSIDIGMSRTAFYSRIREITGNPPENYIYSFKMDRALKLLASQQYTVSEIAGMLGYCDAKYFGKKFKDFYHVCPTDYIKSIIG
;
A
#
# COMPACT_ATOMS: atom_id res chain seq x y z
N CYS A 1 -20.80 1.96 -12.07
CA CYS A 1 -20.14 3.13 -12.61
C CYS A 1 -18.80 2.76 -13.23
N LYS A 2 -18.51 3.22 -14.44
CA LYS A 2 -17.27 2.87 -15.18
C LYS A 2 -16.00 3.21 -14.40
N LEU A 3 -15.98 4.35 -13.73
CA LEU A 3 -14.80 4.80 -12.96
C LEU A 3 -14.44 3.83 -11.83
N ARG A 4 -15.45 3.30 -11.14
CA ARG A 4 -15.25 2.34 -10.05
C ARG A 4 -14.67 1.02 -10.58
N ALA A 5 -15.19 0.53 -11.69
CA ALA A 5 -14.71 -0.69 -12.32
C ALA A 5 -13.26 -0.53 -12.79
N ASP A 6 -12.92 0.62 -13.38
CA ASP A 6 -11.57 0.91 -13.86
C ASP A 6 -10.54 0.97 -12.71
N ILE A 7 -10.91 1.56 -11.57
CA ILE A 7 -10.03 1.62 -10.38
C ILE A 7 -9.76 0.22 -9.84
N ARG A 8 -10.80 -0.59 -9.70
CA ARG A 8 -10.68 -1.99 -9.27
C ARG A 8 -9.79 -2.78 -10.21
N MET A 9 -10.02 -2.65 -11.50
CA MET A 9 -9.24 -3.35 -12.52
C MET A 9 -7.76 -2.96 -12.48
N LEU A 10 -7.44 -1.69 -12.25
CA LEU A 10 -6.04 -1.23 -12.14
C LEU A 10 -5.32 -1.85 -10.94
N VAL A 11 -5.99 -1.91 -9.79
CA VAL A 11 -5.42 -2.53 -8.58
C VAL A 11 -5.33 -4.04 -8.72
N GLU A 12 -6.39 -4.68 -9.20
CA GLU A 12 -6.43 -6.12 -9.43
C GLU A 12 -5.47 -6.57 -10.52
N ASN A 13 -5.33 -5.80 -11.60
CA ASN A 13 -4.40 -6.13 -12.70
C ASN A 13 -2.95 -6.12 -12.25
N ARG A 14 -2.56 -5.22 -11.35
CA ARG A 14 -1.19 -5.22 -10.81
C ARG A 14 -0.90 -6.50 -10.02
N MET A 15 -1.85 -6.94 -9.20
CA MET A 15 -1.71 -8.18 -8.43
C MET A 15 -1.77 -9.41 -9.32
N VAL A 16 -2.71 -9.47 -10.26
CA VAL A 16 -2.88 -10.59 -11.20
C VAL A 16 -1.68 -10.71 -12.12
N LEU A 17 -1.11 -9.60 -12.59
CA LEU A 17 0.07 -9.61 -13.44
C LEU A 17 1.29 -10.19 -12.70
N ARG A 18 1.47 -9.80 -11.42
CA ARG A 18 2.52 -10.37 -10.56
C ARG A 18 2.34 -11.86 -10.37
N GLU A 19 1.13 -12.31 -10.08
CA GLU A 19 0.83 -13.73 -9.92
C GLU A 19 1.02 -14.50 -11.22
N ARG A 20 0.60 -13.95 -12.35
CA ARG A 20 0.78 -14.60 -13.65
C ARG A 20 2.25 -14.75 -14.02
N ILE A 21 3.06 -13.73 -13.77
CA ILE A 21 4.51 -13.80 -14.01
C ILE A 21 5.13 -14.83 -13.07
N ARG A 22 4.72 -14.86 -11.80
CA ARG A 22 5.19 -15.85 -10.83
C ARG A 22 4.82 -17.28 -11.24
N LEU A 23 3.57 -17.49 -11.64
CA LEU A 23 3.09 -18.79 -12.10
C LEU A 23 3.76 -19.22 -13.41
N PHE A 24 3.94 -18.28 -14.34
CA PHE A 24 4.62 -18.54 -15.59
C PHE A 24 6.07 -18.96 -15.37
N LEU A 25 6.79 -18.23 -14.50
CA LEU A 25 8.16 -18.58 -14.12
C LEU A 25 8.22 -19.91 -13.37
N SER A 26 7.22 -20.17 -12.53
CA SER A 26 7.09 -21.42 -11.79
C SER A 26 6.87 -22.60 -12.74
N ASP A 27 5.99 -22.46 -13.74
CA ASP A 27 5.75 -23.49 -14.75
C ASP A 27 6.95 -23.69 -15.66
N ALA A 28 7.66 -22.61 -16.02
CA ALA A 28 8.86 -22.68 -16.85
C ALA A 28 10.03 -23.36 -16.11
N ILE A 29 10.03 -23.28 -14.78
CA ILE A 29 11.09 -23.82 -13.91
C ILE A 29 10.66 -25.17 -13.29
N SER A 30 9.40 -25.58 -13.48
CA SER A 30 8.92 -26.88 -13.04
C SER A 30 9.75 -27.99 -13.70
N PRO A 31 10.30 -28.94 -12.97
CA PRO A 31 9.96 -29.40 -11.62
C PRO A 31 10.85 -28.88 -10.50
N MET A 32 11.40 -27.69 -10.61
CA MET A 32 12.25 -27.15 -9.55
C MET A 32 11.45 -26.84 -8.27
N ILE A 33 11.75 -27.59 -7.24
CA ILE A 33 11.31 -27.26 -5.88
C ILE A 33 12.07 -26.01 -5.46
N PRO A 34 11.41 -24.96 -4.92
CA PRO A 34 12.12 -23.78 -4.43
C PRO A 34 13.19 -24.21 -3.44
N SER A 35 14.39 -23.67 -3.56
CA SER A 35 15.45 -23.98 -2.63
C SER A 35 15.06 -23.48 -1.23
N LYS A 36 15.58 -24.14 -0.20
CA LYS A 36 15.37 -23.72 1.19
C LYS A 36 15.73 -22.24 1.37
N ALA A 37 16.77 -21.78 0.70
CA ALA A 37 17.21 -20.38 0.73
C ALA A 37 16.16 -19.43 0.17
N GLU A 38 15.45 -19.80 -0.92
CA GLU A 38 14.40 -18.98 -1.51
C GLU A 38 13.18 -18.86 -0.58
N ILE A 39 12.78 -19.97 0.05
CA ILE A 39 11.69 -20.00 1.03
C ILE A 39 12.03 -19.15 2.25
N GLU A 40 13.27 -19.24 2.73
CA GLU A 40 13.74 -18.43 3.86
C GLU A 40 13.77 -16.95 3.51
N THR A 41 14.17 -16.59 2.30
CA THR A 41 14.17 -15.21 1.81
C THR A 41 12.75 -14.65 1.72
N GLU A 42 11.81 -15.40 1.14
CA GLU A 42 10.40 -15.00 1.07
C GLU A 42 9.80 -14.80 2.46
N ASN A 43 10.11 -15.67 3.39
CA ASN A 43 9.64 -15.56 4.77
C ASN A 43 10.24 -14.35 5.47
N ALA A 44 11.53 -14.07 5.25
CA ALA A 44 12.21 -12.91 5.80
C ALA A 44 11.61 -11.61 5.25
N ASP A 45 11.33 -11.55 3.95
CA ASP A 45 10.71 -10.40 3.30
C ASP A 45 9.29 -10.17 3.83
N ARG A 46 8.52 -11.23 3.97
CA ARG A 46 7.16 -11.16 4.53
C ARG A 46 7.18 -10.65 5.96
N ASN A 47 8.07 -11.17 6.80
CA ASN A 47 8.21 -10.74 8.19
C ASN A 47 8.64 -9.29 8.28
N PHE A 48 9.54 -8.85 7.41
CA PHE A 48 9.97 -7.47 7.32
C PHE A 48 8.80 -6.55 6.95
N MET A 49 8.04 -6.90 5.92
CA MET A 49 6.88 -6.10 5.49
C MET A 49 5.79 -6.08 6.55
N ASP A 50 5.57 -7.17 7.25
CA ASP A 50 4.61 -7.21 8.37
C ASP A 50 4.99 -6.23 9.47
N LYS A 51 6.27 -6.13 9.80
CA LYS A 51 6.77 -5.15 10.77
C LYS A 51 6.57 -3.72 10.28
N VAL A 52 6.90 -3.45 9.03
CA VAL A 52 6.71 -2.14 8.40
C VAL A 52 5.23 -1.74 8.45
N ASN A 53 4.35 -2.64 8.05
CA ASN A 53 2.92 -2.39 8.03
C ASN A 53 2.35 -2.13 9.43
N LYS A 54 2.78 -2.89 10.42
CA LYS A 54 2.36 -2.68 11.82
C LYS A 54 2.77 -1.32 12.35
N ILE A 55 4.00 -0.89 12.06
CA ILE A 55 4.51 0.42 12.47
C ILE A 55 3.75 1.52 11.74
N LEU A 56 3.48 1.36 10.43
CA LEU A 56 2.70 2.32 9.65
C LEU A 56 1.28 2.45 10.20
N GLU A 57 0.61 1.36 10.50
CA GLU A 57 -0.74 1.40 11.08
C GLU A 57 -0.77 2.15 12.41
N LYS A 58 0.24 1.94 13.24
CA LYS A 58 0.35 2.59 14.54
C LYS A 58 0.56 4.10 14.42
N ASN A 59 1.18 4.56 13.35
CA ASN A 59 1.59 5.95 13.16
C ASN A 59 0.85 6.66 12.00
N LEU A 60 -0.21 6.07 11.47
CA LEU A 60 -0.96 6.62 10.33
C LEU A 60 -1.49 8.04 10.61
N SER A 61 -1.95 8.28 11.83
CA SER A 61 -2.52 9.57 12.22
C SER A 61 -1.46 10.64 12.51
N THR A 62 -0.19 10.28 12.49
CA THR A 62 0.90 11.20 12.79
C THR A 62 1.46 11.80 11.50
N ASP A 63 1.15 13.06 11.24
CA ASP A 63 1.60 13.77 10.04
C ASP A 63 3.12 14.01 10.01
N LYS A 64 3.75 13.98 11.17
CA LYS A 64 5.21 14.18 11.30
C LYS A 64 6.02 12.88 11.32
N TYR A 65 5.38 11.75 11.05
CA TYR A 65 6.08 10.49 11.01
C TYR A 65 6.86 10.35 9.70
N THR A 66 8.18 10.43 9.79
CA THR A 66 9.06 10.45 8.63
C THR A 66 9.62 9.05 8.32
N ILE A 67 10.15 8.89 7.11
CA ILE A 67 10.85 7.67 6.70
C ILE A 67 12.06 7.42 7.59
N ASP A 68 12.73 8.48 8.06
CA ASP A 68 13.86 8.36 8.98
C ASP A 68 13.42 7.70 10.29
N LYS A 69 12.30 8.12 10.86
CA LYS A 69 11.73 7.50 12.06
C LYS A 69 11.34 6.05 11.82
N LEU A 70 10.74 5.77 10.68
CA LEU A 70 10.36 4.41 10.31
C LEU A 70 11.59 3.49 10.21
N SER A 71 12.66 3.96 9.58
CA SER A 71 13.89 3.19 9.48
C SER A 71 14.52 2.91 10.85
N ILE A 72 14.50 3.90 11.75
CA ILE A 72 14.98 3.75 13.13
C ILE A 72 14.13 2.71 13.88
N ASP A 73 12.82 2.78 13.77
CA ASP A 73 11.91 1.86 14.45
C ASP A 73 12.07 0.42 13.95
N ILE A 74 12.41 0.26 12.67
CA ILE A 74 12.74 -1.05 12.09
C ILE A 74 14.14 -1.53 12.52
N GLY A 75 15.02 -0.61 12.93
CA GLY A 75 16.39 -0.94 13.32
C GLY A 75 17.37 -0.96 12.15
N MET A 76 17.10 -0.18 11.10
CA MET A 76 17.94 -0.11 9.90
C MET A 76 18.35 1.34 9.62
N SER A 77 19.46 1.49 8.90
CA SER A 77 19.84 2.80 8.36
C SER A 77 18.83 3.20 7.26
N ARG A 78 18.72 4.50 7.00
CA ARG A 78 17.85 5.02 5.95
C ARG A 78 18.17 4.37 4.59
N THR A 79 19.45 4.30 4.23
CA THR A 79 19.92 3.73 2.97
C THR A 79 19.54 2.25 2.85
N ALA A 80 19.78 1.47 3.90
CA ALA A 80 19.42 0.05 3.94
C ALA A 80 17.91 -0.16 3.84
N PHE A 81 17.13 0.67 4.55
CA PHE A 81 15.68 0.64 4.51
C PHE A 81 15.15 0.95 3.11
N TYR A 82 15.68 2.00 2.47
CA TYR A 82 15.33 2.37 1.10
C TYR A 82 15.57 1.24 0.12
N SER A 83 16.77 0.65 0.17
CA SER A 83 17.14 -0.47 -0.71
C SER A 83 16.22 -1.67 -0.49
N ARG A 84 15.94 -1.99 0.77
CA ARG A 84 15.11 -3.14 1.12
C ARG A 84 13.68 -2.99 0.64
N ILE A 85 13.06 -1.85 0.88
CA ILE A 85 11.68 -1.58 0.42
C ILE A 85 11.62 -1.62 -1.10
N ARG A 86 12.59 -1.01 -1.76
CA ARG A 86 12.64 -0.96 -3.22
C ARG A 86 12.83 -2.34 -3.83
N GLU A 87 13.63 -3.18 -3.21
CA GLU A 87 13.87 -4.56 -3.63
C GLU A 87 12.60 -5.41 -3.49
N ILE A 88 11.87 -5.27 -2.39
CA ILE A 88 10.67 -6.06 -2.11
C ILE A 88 9.46 -5.57 -2.90
N THR A 89 9.22 -4.26 -2.91
CA THR A 89 7.99 -3.68 -3.49
C THR A 89 8.16 -3.13 -4.90
N GLY A 90 9.39 -2.91 -5.35
CA GLY A 90 9.69 -2.25 -6.61
C GLY A 90 9.49 -0.75 -6.58
N ASN A 91 9.13 -0.18 -5.43
CA ASN A 91 8.85 1.25 -5.26
C ASN A 91 9.65 1.83 -4.10
N PRO A 92 10.01 3.13 -4.17
CA PRO A 92 10.63 3.79 -3.01
C PRO A 92 9.66 3.86 -1.83
N PRO A 93 10.19 4.01 -0.59
CA PRO A 93 9.36 4.03 0.62
C PRO A 93 8.25 5.08 0.60
N GLU A 94 8.47 6.26 0.04
CA GLU A 94 7.47 7.32 -0.07
C GLU A 94 6.24 6.83 -0.84
N ASN A 95 6.47 6.18 -1.97
CA ASN A 95 5.39 5.65 -2.80
C ASN A 95 4.67 4.50 -2.11
N TYR A 96 5.41 3.66 -1.40
CA TYR A 96 4.82 2.56 -0.63
C TYR A 96 3.92 3.09 0.49
N ILE A 97 4.38 4.07 1.25
CA ILE A 97 3.60 4.68 2.33
C ILE A 97 2.36 5.36 1.77
N TYR A 98 2.50 6.07 0.65
CA TYR A 98 1.38 6.71 -0.04
C TYR A 98 0.33 5.68 -0.48
N SER A 99 0.76 4.60 -1.11
CA SER A 99 -0.13 3.49 -1.51
C SER A 99 -0.82 2.86 -0.30
N PHE A 100 -0.10 2.67 0.78
CA PHE A 100 -0.63 2.09 2.02
C PHE A 100 -1.74 2.98 2.61
N LYS A 101 -1.50 4.29 2.66
CA LYS A 101 -2.51 5.26 3.13
C LYS A 101 -3.74 5.28 2.23
N MET A 102 -3.53 5.25 0.92
CA MET A 102 -4.65 5.26 -0.05
C MET A 102 -5.47 3.98 0.02
N ASP A 103 -4.84 2.83 0.20
CA ASP A 103 -5.54 1.56 0.40
C ASP A 103 -6.37 1.60 1.69
N ARG A 104 -5.79 2.11 2.76
CA ARG A 104 -6.53 2.26 4.02
C ARG A 104 -7.69 3.26 3.89
N ALA A 105 -7.48 4.36 3.16
CA ALA A 105 -8.54 5.33 2.87
C ALA A 105 -9.72 4.67 2.14
N LEU A 106 -9.43 3.84 1.16
CA LEU A 106 -10.46 3.14 0.40
C LEU A 106 -11.31 2.26 1.31
N LYS A 107 -10.68 1.52 2.20
CA LYS A 107 -11.37 0.65 3.17
C LYS A 107 -12.23 1.46 4.15
N LEU A 108 -11.71 2.58 4.64
CA LEU A 108 -12.45 3.46 5.56
C LEU A 108 -13.65 4.11 4.88
N LEU A 109 -13.50 4.55 3.63
CA LEU A 109 -14.61 5.10 2.84
C LEU A 109 -15.67 4.03 2.56
N ALA A 110 -15.25 2.81 2.25
CA ALA A 110 -16.16 1.70 1.97
C ALA A 110 -16.96 1.28 3.21
N SER A 111 -16.41 1.47 4.40
CA SER A 111 -17.11 1.15 5.65
C SER A 111 -18.29 2.10 5.94
N GLN A 112 -18.28 3.29 5.36
CA GLN A 112 -19.31 4.33 5.54
C GLN A 112 -19.53 4.76 7.00
N GLN A 113 -18.55 4.52 7.87
CA GLN A 113 -18.63 4.84 9.29
C GLN A 113 -18.01 6.20 9.62
N TYR A 114 -17.26 6.78 8.72
CA TYR A 114 -16.49 8.01 8.98
C TYR A 114 -16.70 9.01 7.85
N THR A 115 -16.63 10.30 8.21
CA THR A 115 -16.63 11.37 7.21
C THR A 115 -15.29 11.45 6.51
N VAL A 116 -15.25 12.10 5.34
CA VAL A 116 -13.99 12.34 4.60
C VAL A 116 -12.98 13.10 5.47
N SER A 117 -13.46 14.06 6.24
CA SER A 117 -12.63 14.86 7.16
C SER A 117 -12.02 14.02 8.28
N GLU A 118 -12.79 13.11 8.85
CA GLU A 118 -12.32 12.17 9.87
C GLU A 118 -11.26 11.24 9.31
N ILE A 119 -11.50 10.70 8.11
CA ILE A 119 -10.57 9.81 7.43
C ILE A 119 -9.25 10.53 7.14
N ALA A 120 -9.32 11.79 6.67
CA ALA A 120 -8.12 12.60 6.43
C ALA A 120 -7.28 12.72 7.71
N GLY A 121 -7.90 13.02 8.84
CA GLY A 121 -7.22 13.09 10.12
C GLY A 121 -6.64 11.75 10.58
N MET A 122 -7.37 10.67 10.38
CA MET A 122 -6.93 9.31 10.72
C MET A 122 -5.68 8.88 9.93
N LEU A 123 -5.52 9.42 8.73
CA LEU A 123 -4.39 9.12 7.86
C LEU A 123 -3.24 10.13 7.96
N GLY A 124 -3.36 11.11 8.87
CA GLY A 124 -2.31 12.09 9.10
C GLY A 124 -2.27 13.24 8.12
N TYR A 125 -3.36 13.50 7.40
CA TYR A 125 -3.46 14.66 6.50
C TYR A 125 -3.94 15.88 7.26
N CYS A 126 -3.42 17.06 6.90
CA CYS A 126 -3.73 18.33 7.57
C CYS A 126 -5.19 18.73 7.41
N ASP A 127 -5.78 18.46 6.25
CA ASP A 127 -7.17 18.80 5.96
C ASP A 127 -7.79 17.85 4.93
N ALA A 128 -9.12 17.87 4.87
CA ALA A 128 -9.88 17.02 3.96
C ALA A 128 -9.65 17.39 2.49
N LYS A 129 -9.40 18.65 2.19
CA LYS A 129 -9.15 19.11 0.83
C LYS A 129 -7.85 18.55 0.26
N TYR A 130 -6.78 18.60 1.04
CA TYR A 130 -5.49 18.03 0.66
C TYR A 130 -5.59 16.53 0.49
N PHE A 131 -6.25 15.85 1.43
CA PHE A 131 -6.52 14.41 1.33
C PHE A 131 -7.30 14.07 0.06
N GLY A 132 -8.37 14.81 -0.22
CA GLY A 132 -9.19 14.61 -1.41
C GLY A 132 -8.40 14.72 -2.70
N LYS A 133 -7.49 15.70 -2.76
CA LYS A 133 -6.60 15.87 -3.91
C LYS A 133 -5.66 14.67 -4.07
N LYS A 134 -5.05 14.21 -2.97
CA LYS A 134 -4.15 13.05 -2.97
C LYS A 134 -4.90 11.77 -3.36
N PHE A 135 -6.09 11.58 -2.86
CA PHE A 135 -6.94 10.45 -3.20
C PHE A 135 -7.31 10.45 -4.69
N LYS A 136 -7.71 11.61 -5.21
CA LYS A 136 -8.03 11.77 -6.63
C LYS A 136 -6.83 11.53 -7.53
N ASP A 137 -5.64 12.01 -7.13
CA ASP A 137 -4.41 11.77 -7.88
C ASP A 137 -4.08 10.27 -7.96
N PHE A 138 -4.39 9.52 -6.90
CA PHE A 138 -4.09 8.10 -6.84
C PHE A 138 -5.14 7.25 -7.56
N TYR A 139 -6.43 7.49 -7.29
CA TYR A 139 -7.53 6.67 -7.79
C TYR A 139 -8.29 7.30 -8.96
N HIS A 140 -7.98 8.55 -9.34
CA HIS A 140 -8.64 9.29 -10.43
C HIS A 140 -10.12 9.59 -10.17
N VAL A 141 -10.55 9.52 -8.91
CA VAL A 141 -11.91 9.84 -8.47
C VAL A 141 -11.82 10.45 -7.07
N CYS A 142 -12.64 11.47 -6.78
CA CYS A 142 -12.62 12.07 -5.46
C CYS A 142 -13.34 11.18 -4.43
N PRO A 143 -13.01 11.32 -3.12
CA PRO A 143 -13.59 10.47 -2.08
C PRO A 143 -15.12 10.50 -2.03
N THR A 144 -15.72 11.68 -2.21
CA THR A 144 -17.18 11.82 -2.20
C THR A 144 -17.84 11.10 -3.36
N ASP A 145 -17.26 11.15 -4.55
CA ASP A 145 -17.75 10.42 -5.71
C ASP A 145 -17.61 8.91 -5.53
N TYR A 146 -16.52 8.48 -4.91
CA TYR A 146 -16.35 7.06 -4.58
C TYR A 146 -17.45 6.57 -3.63
N ILE A 147 -17.75 7.33 -2.58
CA ILE A 147 -18.83 6.99 -1.64
C ILE A 147 -20.17 6.91 -2.37
N LYS A 148 -20.48 7.88 -3.22
CA LYS A 148 -21.71 7.87 -4.02
C LYS A 148 -21.80 6.64 -4.92
N SER A 149 -20.68 6.19 -5.48
CA SER A 149 -20.66 5.00 -6.34
C SER A 149 -20.94 3.72 -5.58
N ILE A 150 -20.60 3.67 -4.28
CA ILE A 150 -20.87 2.51 -3.42
C ILE A 150 -22.34 2.48 -2.99
N ILE A 151 -22.90 3.64 -2.64
CA ILE A 151 -24.27 3.78 -2.15
C ILE A 151 -25.27 3.64 -3.30
N GLY A 152 -24.91 4.16 -4.45
CA GLY A 152 -25.74 4.06 -5.65
C GLY A 152 -25.49 2.77 -6.39
#